data_d2c914f7fe86fe19df9f26572b537105
#
_entry.id   d2c914f7fe86fe19df9f26572b537105
#
_cell.length_a   1.000
_cell.length_b   1.000
_cell.length_c   1.000
_cell.angle_alpha   90.00
_cell.angle_beta   90.00
_cell.angle_gamma   90.00
#
_symmetry.space_group_name_H-M   'P 1'
#
loop_
_entity.id
_entity.type
_entity.pdbx_description
1 polymer ?
#
loop_
_entity_poly.entity_id
_entity_poly.type
_entity_poly.pdbx_seq_one_letter_code
_entity_poly.pdbx_strand_id
1 'polypeptide(L)'
;MINNKDVITSRQNPTVKRICALSDKKARREERLFRFDGVKLFGEALRHRLDVRYVVLLEEAGDAVTLAVENAVRCGDIRAESVLRVSAAVFEKLTEEKSPEGIITVAAYIEDKHKAISAEEAERYSFENGRAMLIAESIRDPGNLGTVIRSCAALGLERLLISDDCADLYSPKVIRAAMGGLFSLEIDRVPMDSLPDAIRALRSGGRCVYATALHASAERIGELKLRRGDCFVIGNEGHGLSKAVIEACGRCAIIPMTEGSESLNAAAAAAICIWETVR
;
A
#
# COMPACT_ATOMS: atom_id res chain seq x y z
N MET A 1 -14.04 -29.38 -5.63
CA MET A 1 -12.85 -30.01 -6.25
C MET A 1 -12.39 -29.06 -7.35
N ILE A 2 -11.12 -28.64 -7.32
CA ILE A 2 -10.52 -27.92 -8.44
C ILE A 2 -10.67 -28.83 -9.65
N ASN A 3 -11.38 -28.35 -10.68
CA ASN A 3 -11.56 -29.14 -11.88
C ASN A 3 -10.18 -29.47 -12.44
N ASN A 4 -9.92 -30.75 -12.72
CA ASN A 4 -8.66 -31.24 -13.28
C ASN A 4 -8.57 -30.81 -14.77
N LYS A 5 -8.78 -29.51 -15.04
CA LYS A 5 -8.70 -28.89 -16.37
C LYS A 5 -7.25 -28.98 -16.84
N ASP A 6 -7.10 -29.11 -18.13
CA ASP A 6 -5.82 -29.19 -18.83
C ASP A 6 -4.84 -28.14 -18.32
N VAL A 7 -3.65 -28.54 -17.93
CA VAL A 7 -2.57 -27.67 -17.51
C VAL A 7 -2.18 -26.75 -18.67
N ILE A 8 -2.14 -25.45 -18.42
CA ILE A 8 -1.70 -24.48 -19.44
C ILE A 8 -0.18 -24.59 -19.58
N THR A 9 0.28 -25.12 -20.70
CA THR A 9 1.70 -25.30 -21.01
C THR A 9 2.24 -24.22 -21.96
N SER A 10 1.35 -23.50 -22.65
CA SER A 10 1.74 -22.53 -23.65
C SER A 10 1.97 -21.14 -23.04
N ARG A 11 3.20 -20.62 -23.15
CA ARG A 11 3.56 -19.22 -22.83
C ARG A 11 2.83 -18.19 -23.73
N GLN A 12 2.20 -18.64 -24.83
CA GLN A 12 1.44 -17.81 -25.76
C GLN A 12 -0.06 -17.77 -25.45
N ASN A 13 -0.52 -18.54 -24.45
CA ASN A 13 -1.92 -18.48 -24.02
C ASN A 13 -2.37 -17.04 -23.75
N PRO A 14 -3.51 -16.58 -24.26
CA PRO A 14 -3.97 -15.19 -24.12
C PRO A 14 -4.07 -14.73 -22.66
N THR A 15 -4.59 -15.60 -21.77
CA THR A 15 -4.70 -15.29 -20.34
C THR A 15 -3.34 -15.15 -19.68
N VAL A 16 -2.38 -16.02 -20.03
CA VAL A 16 -0.99 -15.92 -19.54
C VAL A 16 -0.34 -14.60 -19.98
N LYS A 17 -0.52 -14.20 -21.24
CA LYS A 17 -0.01 -12.91 -21.72
C LYS A 17 -0.61 -11.74 -20.97
N ARG A 18 -1.93 -11.76 -20.75
CA ARG A 18 -2.65 -10.73 -20.01
C ARG A 18 -2.13 -10.61 -18.58
N ILE A 19 -1.97 -11.72 -17.87
CA ILE A 19 -1.45 -11.73 -16.49
C ILE A 19 0.02 -11.27 -16.46
N CYS A 20 0.83 -11.69 -17.43
CA CYS A 20 2.22 -11.25 -17.56
C CYS A 20 2.32 -9.74 -17.73
N ALA A 21 1.45 -9.13 -18.55
CA ALA A 21 1.42 -7.70 -18.79
C ALA A 21 1.17 -6.86 -17.54
N LEU A 22 0.57 -7.44 -16.47
CA LEU A 22 0.32 -6.75 -15.19
C LEU A 22 1.60 -6.42 -14.41
N SER A 23 2.79 -6.82 -14.86
CA SER A 23 4.06 -6.28 -14.35
C SER A 23 4.21 -4.80 -14.72
N ASP A 24 3.62 -4.36 -15.82
CA ASP A 24 3.65 -2.98 -16.28
C ASP A 24 2.54 -2.12 -15.66
N LYS A 25 2.87 -0.89 -15.24
CA LYS A 25 1.95 0.06 -14.60
C LYS A 25 0.79 0.45 -15.51
N LYS A 26 1.06 0.62 -16.83
CA LYS A 26 0.03 1.01 -17.80
C LYS A 26 -1.00 -0.10 -17.96
N ALA A 27 -0.56 -1.34 -18.12
CA ALA A 27 -1.45 -2.49 -18.23
C ALA A 27 -2.31 -2.65 -16.96
N ARG A 28 -1.74 -2.50 -15.76
CA ARG A 28 -2.52 -2.54 -14.52
C ARG A 28 -3.62 -1.48 -14.47
N ARG A 29 -3.32 -0.26 -14.93
CA ARG A 29 -4.29 0.85 -14.96
C ARG A 29 -5.42 0.62 -15.97
N GLU A 30 -5.09 0.13 -17.16
CA GLU A 30 -6.05 -0.16 -18.22
C GLU A 30 -6.96 -1.32 -17.84
N GLU A 31 -6.40 -2.41 -17.29
CA GLU A 31 -7.15 -3.59 -16.90
C GLU A 31 -7.84 -3.44 -15.54
N ARG A 32 -7.46 -2.47 -14.72
CA ARG A 32 -7.88 -2.32 -13.32
C ARG A 32 -7.61 -3.57 -12.49
N LEU A 33 -6.52 -4.27 -12.80
CA LEU A 33 -6.07 -5.50 -12.16
C LEU A 33 -4.65 -5.35 -11.64
N PHE A 34 -4.33 -6.08 -10.60
CA PHE A 34 -2.96 -6.24 -10.10
C PHE A 34 -2.71 -7.69 -9.71
N ARG A 35 -1.44 -8.05 -9.54
CA ARG A 35 -1.05 -9.40 -9.19
C ARG A 35 -0.01 -9.42 -8.08
N PHE A 36 0.03 -10.52 -7.35
CA PHE A 36 1.00 -10.78 -6.28
C PHE A 36 1.22 -12.25 -6.09
N ASP A 37 2.40 -12.61 -5.57
CA ASP A 37 2.83 -13.97 -5.30
C ASP A 37 2.66 -14.32 -3.82
N GLY A 38 2.51 -15.61 -3.53
CA GLY A 38 2.62 -16.19 -2.19
C GLY A 38 1.29 -16.50 -1.50
N VAL A 39 1.29 -17.63 -0.77
CA VAL A 39 0.10 -18.16 -0.09
C VAL A 39 -0.37 -17.26 1.06
N LYS A 40 0.56 -16.56 1.72
CA LYS A 40 0.21 -15.62 2.81
C LYS A 40 -0.60 -14.44 2.28
N LEU A 41 -0.17 -13.81 1.19
CA LEU A 41 -0.90 -12.71 0.57
C LEU A 41 -2.22 -13.18 -0.03
N PHE A 42 -2.29 -14.39 -0.58
CA PHE A 42 -3.55 -15.02 -0.99
C PHE A 42 -4.53 -15.10 0.19
N GLY A 43 -4.09 -15.59 1.34
CA GLY A 43 -4.93 -15.64 2.55
C GLY A 43 -5.40 -14.26 3.03
N GLU A 44 -4.52 -13.24 2.99
CA GLU A 44 -4.90 -11.86 3.31
C GLU A 44 -5.93 -11.30 2.30
N ALA A 45 -5.77 -11.60 1.01
CA ALA A 45 -6.74 -11.19 -0.02
C ALA A 45 -8.14 -11.76 0.24
N LEU A 46 -8.23 -13.02 0.61
CA LEU A 46 -9.51 -13.65 0.98
C LEU A 46 -10.09 -13.04 2.25
N ARG A 47 -9.26 -12.83 3.29
CA ARG A 47 -9.69 -12.21 4.55
C ARG A 47 -10.31 -10.83 4.34
N HIS A 48 -9.71 -10.04 3.44
CA HIS A 48 -10.18 -8.70 3.09
C HIS A 48 -11.20 -8.69 1.94
N ARG A 49 -11.67 -9.88 1.49
CA ARG A 49 -12.69 -10.05 0.45
C ARG A 49 -12.37 -9.32 -0.86
N LEU A 50 -11.09 -9.39 -1.28
CA LEU A 50 -10.71 -8.85 -2.57
C LEU A 50 -11.46 -9.56 -3.70
N ASP A 51 -11.77 -8.83 -4.75
CA ASP A 51 -12.33 -9.39 -5.98
C ASP A 51 -11.24 -10.14 -6.76
N VAL A 52 -11.03 -11.41 -6.38
CA VAL A 52 -10.02 -12.29 -6.99
C VAL A 52 -10.53 -12.76 -8.36
N ARG A 53 -9.80 -12.39 -9.41
CA ARG A 53 -10.14 -12.73 -10.80
C ARG A 53 -9.49 -14.01 -11.27
N TYR A 54 -8.23 -14.24 -10.90
CA TYR A 54 -7.51 -15.47 -11.21
C TYR A 54 -6.61 -15.88 -10.05
N VAL A 55 -6.48 -17.19 -9.88
CA VAL A 55 -5.44 -17.82 -9.07
C VAL A 55 -4.63 -18.72 -9.99
N VAL A 56 -3.38 -18.36 -10.25
CA VAL A 56 -2.47 -19.18 -11.02
C VAL A 56 -1.77 -20.12 -10.06
N LEU A 57 -1.97 -21.41 -10.26
CA LEU A 57 -1.40 -22.48 -9.43
C LEU A 57 -0.41 -23.27 -10.25
N LEU A 58 0.83 -23.39 -9.76
CA LEU A 58 1.82 -24.28 -10.34
C LEU A 58 1.30 -25.73 -10.28
N GLU A 59 1.46 -26.51 -11.35
CA GLU A 59 1.01 -27.90 -11.43
C GLU A 59 1.57 -28.75 -10.29
N GLU A 60 2.84 -28.53 -9.94
CA GLU A 60 3.56 -29.21 -8.85
C GLU A 60 3.67 -28.31 -7.61
N ALA A 61 2.66 -27.46 -7.33
CA ALA A 61 2.64 -26.67 -6.10
C ALA A 61 2.59 -27.60 -4.88
N GLY A 62 3.24 -27.17 -3.80
CA GLY A 62 3.23 -27.95 -2.55
C GLY A 62 1.83 -28.16 -1.99
N ASP A 63 1.63 -29.25 -1.23
CA ASP A 63 0.33 -29.66 -0.68
C ASP A 63 -0.35 -28.55 0.12
N ALA A 64 0.40 -27.79 0.91
CA ALA A 64 -0.15 -26.69 1.71
C ALA A 64 -0.77 -25.57 0.84
N VAL A 65 -0.14 -25.24 -0.28
CA VAL A 65 -0.64 -24.22 -1.23
C VAL A 65 -1.87 -24.75 -1.96
N THR A 66 -1.80 -25.98 -2.45
CA THR A 66 -2.91 -26.66 -3.14
C THR A 66 -4.13 -26.73 -2.23
N LEU A 67 -3.96 -27.17 -0.98
CA LEU A 67 -5.02 -27.25 0.01
C LEU A 67 -5.63 -25.87 0.34
N ALA A 68 -4.81 -24.81 0.41
CA ALA A 68 -5.31 -23.46 0.64
C ALA A 68 -6.25 -23.00 -0.49
N VAL A 69 -5.87 -23.25 -1.76
CA VAL A 69 -6.71 -22.91 -2.93
C VAL A 69 -7.98 -23.79 -2.97
N GLU A 70 -7.88 -25.09 -2.69
CA GLU A 70 -9.06 -25.99 -2.63
C GLU A 70 -10.05 -25.57 -1.55
N ASN A 71 -9.55 -25.18 -0.38
CA ASN A 71 -10.38 -24.67 0.70
C ASN A 71 -11.12 -23.39 0.28
N ALA A 72 -10.43 -22.44 -0.37
CA ALA A 72 -11.02 -21.21 -0.84
C ALA A 72 -12.14 -21.48 -1.88
N VAL A 73 -11.94 -22.44 -2.78
CA VAL A 73 -12.99 -22.88 -3.72
C VAL A 73 -14.17 -23.53 -2.98
N ARG A 74 -13.89 -24.41 -2.03
CA ARG A 74 -14.92 -25.10 -1.25
C ARG A 74 -15.76 -24.16 -0.40
N CYS A 75 -15.14 -23.13 0.19
CA CYS A 75 -15.83 -22.12 0.98
C CYS A 75 -16.58 -21.07 0.11
N GLY A 76 -16.35 -21.07 -1.21
CA GLY A 76 -16.96 -20.13 -2.12
C GLY A 76 -16.28 -18.75 -2.15
N ASP A 77 -15.09 -18.63 -1.57
CA ASP A 77 -14.30 -17.40 -1.56
C ASP A 77 -13.78 -17.07 -2.97
N ILE A 78 -13.50 -18.10 -3.78
CA ILE A 78 -13.14 -17.99 -5.19
C ILE A 78 -13.91 -19.01 -6.03
N ARG A 79 -14.09 -18.71 -7.32
CA ARG A 79 -14.71 -19.66 -8.25
C ARG A 79 -13.70 -20.69 -8.74
N ALA A 80 -14.13 -21.94 -8.92
CA ALA A 80 -13.26 -23.01 -9.43
C ALA A 80 -12.68 -22.69 -10.82
N GLU A 81 -13.44 -22.03 -11.69
CA GLU A 81 -13.02 -21.61 -13.03
C GLU A 81 -11.98 -20.48 -13.02
N SER A 82 -11.83 -19.76 -11.91
CA SER A 82 -10.78 -18.75 -11.71
C SER A 82 -9.40 -19.36 -11.42
N VAL A 83 -9.34 -20.66 -11.10
CA VAL A 83 -8.07 -21.34 -10.82
C VAL A 83 -7.48 -21.86 -12.13
N LEU A 84 -6.28 -21.36 -12.46
CA LEU A 84 -5.52 -21.70 -13.65
C LEU A 84 -4.32 -22.55 -13.26
N ARG A 85 -4.33 -23.83 -13.56
CA ARG A 85 -3.14 -24.69 -13.39
C ARG A 85 -2.20 -24.48 -14.56
N VAL A 86 -0.92 -24.26 -14.25
CA VAL A 86 0.10 -23.96 -15.25
C VAL A 86 1.35 -24.81 -15.04
N SER A 87 2.06 -25.11 -16.13
CA SER A 87 3.35 -25.80 -16.06
C SER A 87 4.43 -24.89 -15.44
N ALA A 88 5.53 -25.50 -14.98
CA ALA A 88 6.67 -24.77 -14.42
C ALA A 88 7.20 -23.68 -15.39
N ALA A 89 7.31 -23.99 -16.68
CA ALA A 89 7.78 -23.04 -17.68
C ALA A 89 6.86 -21.81 -17.86
N VAL A 90 5.56 -21.96 -17.67
CA VAL A 90 4.60 -20.85 -17.70
C VAL A 90 4.66 -20.07 -16.38
N PHE A 91 4.73 -20.76 -15.26
CA PHE A 91 4.79 -20.15 -13.92
C PHE A 91 6.03 -19.28 -13.77
N GLU A 92 7.21 -19.78 -14.17
CA GLU A 92 8.48 -19.04 -14.19
C GLU A 92 8.40 -17.73 -14.97
N LYS A 93 7.65 -17.67 -16.07
CA LYS A 93 7.41 -16.43 -16.82
C LYS A 93 6.52 -15.43 -16.07
N LEU A 94 5.67 -15.91 -15.19
CA LEU A 94 4.68 -15.08 -14.49
C LEU A 94 5.20 -14.58 -13.15
N THR A 95 5.98 -15.37 -12.40
CA THR A 95 6.49 -14.98 -11.10
C THR A 95 7.61 -13.94 -11.19
N GLU A 96 7.71 -13.07 -10.20
CA GLU A 96 8.84 -12.17 -9.96
C GLU A 96 9.70 -12.63 -8.77
N GLU A 97 9.31 -13.74 -8.13
CA GLU A 97 10.01 -14.29 -6.98
C GLU A 97 11.18 -15.19 -7.41
N LYS A 98 12.28 -15.13 -6.64
CA LYS A 98 13.44 -16.03 -6.85
C LYS A 98 13.14 -17.46 -6.38
N SER A 99 12.30 -17.60 -5.37
CA SER A 99 11.90 -18.88 -4.78
C SER A 99 10.38 -18.89 -4.59
N PRO A 100 9.61 -19.04 -5.67
CA PRO A 100 8.16 -18.89 -5.61
C PRO A 100 7.50 -20.08 -4.89
N GLU A 101 6.45 -19.81 -4.13
CA GLU A 101 5.64 -20.82 -3.42
C GLU A 101 4.67 -21.58 -4.35
N GLY A 102 4.59 -21.22 -5.64
CA GLY A 102 3.74 -21.91 -6.62
C GLY A 102 2.33 -21.32 -6.75
N ILE A 103 2.08 -20.13 -6.22
CA ILE A 103 0.78 -19.44 -6.33
C ILE A 103 0.98 -17.96 -6.70
N ILE A 104 0.18 -17.50 -7.68
CA ILE A 104 0.05 -16.06 -8.04
C ILE A 104 -1.43 -15.74 -8.01
N THR A 105 -1.79 -14.64 -7.34
CA THR A 105 -3.16 -14.13 -7.29
C THR A 105 -3.29 -12.90 -8.16
N VAL A 106 -4.37 -12.80 -8.91
CA VAL A 106 -4.76 -11.62 -9.68
C VAL A 106 -6.08 -11.10 -9.14
N ALA A 107 -6.09 -9.85 -8.68
CA ALA A 107 -7.26 -9.21 -8.10
C ALA A 107 -7.59 -7.87 -8.78
N ALA A 108 -8.84 -7.44 -8.67
CA ALA A 108 -9.25 -6.11 -9.10
C ALA A 108 -8.71 -5.02 -8.16
N TYR A 109 -8.57 -3.80 -8.67
CA TYR A 109 -8.20 -2.63 -7.86
C TYR A 109 -9.20 -2.42 -6.71
N ILE A 110 -8.71 -1.94 -5.58
CA ILE A 110 -9.49 -1.73 -4.34
C ILE A 110 -10.06 -0.30 -4.36
N GLU A 111 -11.02 -0.04 -5.25
CA GLU A 111 -11.51 1.31 -5.53
C GLU A 111 -12.33 1.94 -4.40
N ASP A 112 -12.94 1.13 -3.55
CA ASP A 112 -13.67 1.57 -2.37
C ASP A 112 -12.76 2.16 -1.30
N LYS A 113 -11.51 1.72 -1.22
CA LYS A 113 -10.51 2.17 -0.24
C LYS A 113 -9.40 3.05 -0.82
N HIS A 114 -9.09 2.92 -2.11
CA HIS A 114 -7.99 3.64 -2.74
C HIS A 114 -8.54 4.65 -3.74
N LYS A 115 -8.63 5.92 -3.33
CA LYS A 115 -9.30 6.97 -4.10
C LYS A 115 -8.32 8.04 -4.57
N ALA A 116 -8.60 8.64 -5.71
CA ALA A 116 -8.05 9.94 -6.06
C ALA A 116 -9.05 11.01 -5.57
N ILE A 117 -8.56 11.97 -4.82
CA ILE A 117 -9.39 13.04 -4.25
C ILE A 117 -8.82 14.42 -4.60
N SER A 118 -9.67 15.44 -4.60
CA SER A 118 -9.23 16.83 -4.69
C SER A 118 -8.77 17.36 -3.32
N ALA A 119 -8.12 18.54 -3.33
CA ALA A 119 -7.73 19.17 -2.08
C ALA A 119 -8.94 19.54 -1.20
N GLU A 120 -10.02 20.02 -1.81
CA GLU A 120 -11.26 20.37 -1.11
C GLU A 120 -11.93 19.14 -0.48
N GLU A 121 -11.85 18.01 -1.14
CA GLU A 121 -12.37 16.76 -0.60
C GLU A 121 -11.63 16.31 0.66
N ALA A 122 -10.39 16.75 0.89
CA ALA A 122 -9.67 16.46 2.12
C ALA A 122 -10.29 17.10 3.37
N GLU A 123 -11.08 18.18 3.22
CA GLU A 123 -11.78 18.84 4.33
C GLU A 123 -12.75 17.89 5.05
N ARG A 124 -13.31 16.90 4.34
CA ARG A 124 -14.18 15.86 4.94
C ARG A 124 -13.48 15.03 6.02
N TYR A 125 -12.16 15.05 6.07
CA TYR A 125 -11.36 14.38 7.09
C TYR A 125 -11.06 15.30 8.29
N SER A 126 -12.03 16.15 8.62
CA SER A 126 -11.96 17.07 9.76
C SER A 126 -11.65 16.35 11.06
N PHE A 127 -11.24 17.11 12.06
CA PHE A 127 -10.90 16.60 13.40
C PHE A 127 -12.07 15.86 14.07
N GLU A 128 -13.31 16.28 13.85
CA GLU A 128 -14.50 15.68 14.45
C GLU A 128 -14.68 14.20 14.12
N ASN A 129 -14.19 13.77 12.97
CA ASN A 129 -14.21 12.35 12.58
C ASN A 129 -13.13 11.52 13.30
N GLY A 130 -12.21 12.15 14.04
CA GLY A 130 -11.28 11.54 15.00
C GLY A 130 -10.37 10.43 14.50
N ARG A 131 -10.34 10.16 13.19
CA ARG A 131 -9.57 9.06 12.60
C ARG A 131 -8.09 9.44 12.52
N ALA A 132 -7.24 8.55 13.04
CA ALA A 132 -5.80 8.69 12.93
C ALA A 132 -5.35 8.53 11.47
N MET A 133 -4.49 9.43 11.00
CA MET A 133 -3.98 9.42 9.63
C MET A 133 -2.51 9.83 9.56
N LEU A 134 -1.86 9.42 8.48
CA LEU A 134 -0.53 9.88 8.08
C LEU A 134 -0.61 10.52 6.70
N ILE A 135 0.27 11.47 6.43
CA ILE A 135 0.43 12.07 5.10
C ILE A 135 1.83 11.72 4.59
N ALA A 136 1.96 11.37 3.31
CA ALA A 136 3.25 11.07 2.70
C ALA A 136 3.42 11.86 1.40
N GLU A 137 4.49 12.65 1.34
CA GLU A 137 4.88 13.42 0.16
C GLU A 137 6.00 12.70 -0.59
N SER A 138 5.76 12.35 -1.85
CA SER A 138 6.78 11.87 -2.81
C SER A 138 7.62 10.68 -2.31
N ILE A 139 7.03 9.73 -1.59
CA ILE A 139 7.73 8.50 -1.21
C ILE A 139 7.84 7.62 -2.46
N ARG A 140 9.00 7.69 -3.14
CA ARG A 140 9.22 7.07 -4.45
C ARG A 140 9.81 5.67 -4.37
N ASP A 141 10.48 5.32 -3.27
CA ASP A 141 10.93 3.94 -3.07
C ASP A 141 9.75 3.02 -2.74
N PRO A 142 9.51 1.96 -3.55
CA PRO A 142 8.38 1.06 -3.33
C PRO A 142 8.49 0.26 -2.02
N GLY A 143 9.71 -0.02 -1.54
CA GLY A 143 9.95 -0.69 -0.27
C GLY A 143 9.54 0.18 0.91
N ASN A 144 9.93 1.47 0.88
CA ASN A 144 9.56 2.43 1.90
C ASN A 144 8.04 2.65 1.92
N LEU A 145 7.42 2.91 0.76
CA LEU A 145 5.95 3.10 0.71
C LEU A 145 5.21 1.87 1.24
N GLY A 146 5.60 0.67 0.79
CA GLY A 146 4.99 -0.57 1.28
C GLY A 146 5.18 -0.78 2.78
N THR A 147 6.36 -0.43 3.33
CA THR A 147 6.63 -0.51 4.77
C THR A 147 5.81 0.52 5.55
N VAL A 148 5.63 1.74 5.04
CA VAL A 148 4.73 2.74 5.62
C VAL A 148 3.31 2.20 5.68
N ILE A 149 2.78 1.67 4.57
CA ILE A 149 1.44 1.07 4.50
C ILE A 149 1.29 -0.06 5.53
N ARG A 150 2.29 -0.95 5.63
CA ARG A 150 2.31 -2.03 6.62
C ARG A 150 2.28 -1.48 8.05
N SER A 151 3.06 -0.45 8.35
CA SER A 151 3.12 0.16 9.68
C SER A 151 1.80 0.85 10.04
N CYS A 152 1.18 1.56 9.09
CA CYS A 152 -0.15 2.14 9.26
C CYS A 152 -1.17 1.06 9.65
N ALA A 153 -1.28 0.00 8.85
CA ALA A 153 -2.22 -1.09 9.10
C ALA A 153 -1.95 -1.81 10.42
N ALA A 154 -0.68 -2.12 10.74
CA ALA A 154 -0.29 -2.86 11.93
C ALA A 154 -0.52 -2.08 13.23
N LEU A 155 -0.36 -0.76 13.20
CA LEU A 155 -0.54 0.12 14.36
C LEU A 155 -1.95 0.71 14.46
N GLY A 156 -2.87 0.30 13.58
CA GLY A 156 -4.27 0.70 13.64
C GLY A 156 -4.54 2.12 13.11
N LEU A 157 -3.66 2.66 12.27
CA LEU A 157 -3.95 3.87 11.52
C LEU A 157 -5.03 3.57 10.49
N GLU A 158 -6.01 4.43 10.36
CA GLU A 158 -7.17 4.17 9.52
C GLU A 158 -7.00 4.70 8.10
N ARG A 159 -6.15 5.73 7.91
CA ARG A 159 -6.01 6.43 6.64
C ARG A 159 -4.57 6.86 6.34
N LEU A 160 -4.20 6.75 5.08
CA LEU A 160 -2.96 7.30 4.53
C LEU A 160 -3.31 8.24 3.37
N LEU A 161 -2.90 9.49 3.44
CA LEU A 161 -2.98 10.46 2.34
C LEU A 161 -1.61 10.53 1.67
N ILE A 162 -1.55 10.33 0.35
CA ILE A 162 -0.28 10.36 -0.39
C ILE A 162 -0.35 11.32 -1.57
N SER A 163 0.78 11.93 -1.93
CA SER A 163 0.89 12.62 -3.22
C SER A 163 0.88 11.61 -4.37
N ASP A 164 0.39 12.00 -5.54
CA ASP A 164 0.19 11.11 -6.69
C ASP A 164 1.50 10.67 -7.38
N ASP A 165 2.61 11.33 -7.05
CA ASP A 165 3.97 10.99 -7.48
C ASP A 165 4.67 9.96 -6.57
N CYS A 166 4.02 9.51 -5.49
CA CYS A 166 4.47 8.35 -4.73
C CYS A 166 4.54 7.10 -5.59
N ALA A 167 5.29 6.09 -5.11
CA ALA A 167 5.38 4.79 -5.78
C ALA A 167 3.98 4.20 -6.06
N ASP A 168 3.88 3.40 -7.12
CA ASP A 168 2.63 2.78 -7.51
C ASP A 168 2.17 1.75 -6.45
N LEU A 169 1.01 2.00 -5.83
CA LEU A 169 0.41 1.15 -4.79
C LEU A 169 0.30 -0.32 -5.20
N TYR A 170 -0.01 -0.55 -6.48
CA TYR A 170 -0.24 -1.88 -7.02
C TYR A 170 1.00 -2.51 -7.68
N SER A 171 2.17 -1.89 -7.51
CA SER A 171 3.41 -2.53 -7.96
C SER A 171 3.72 -3.76 -7.08
N PRO A 172 4.25 -4.86 -7.65
CA PRO A 172 4.57 -6.06 -6.88
C PRO A 172 5.48 -5.79 -5.68
N LYS A 173 6.40 -4.83 -5.80
CA LYS A 173 7.32 -4.45 -4.71
C LYS A 173 6.60 -3.77 -3.54
N VAL A 174 5.64 -2.87 -3.81
CA VAL A 174 4.83 -2.22 -2.76
C VAL A 174 3.96 -3.27 -2.06
N ILE A 175 3.24 -4.09 -2.83
CA ILE A 175 2.34 -5.12 -2.29
C ILE A 175 3.09 -6.08 -1.37
N ARG A 176 4.26 -6.54 -1.81
CA ARG A 176 5.12 -7.41 -1.02
C ARG A 176 5.57 -6.76 0.29
N ALA A 177 6.07 -5.54 0.23
CA ALA A 177 6.53 -4.81 1.43
C ALA A 177 5.37 -4.49 2.38
N ALA A 178 4.17 -4.24 1.86
CA ALA A 178 2.97 -3.95 2.64
C ALA A 178 2.38 -5.20 3.36
N MET A 179 2.75 -6.43 2.95
CA MET A 179 2.36 -7.68 3.62
C MET A 179 0.85 -7.79 3.92
N GLY A 180 0.01 -7.36 2.97
CA GLY A 180 -1.47 -7.36 3.14
C GLY A 180 -2.04 -6.08 3.75
N GLY A 181 -1.25 -5.20 4.34
CA GLY A 181 -1.72 -3.91 4.87
C GLY A 181 -2.40 -3.04 3.81
N LEU A 182 -1.97 -3.16 2.55
CA LEU A 182 -2.61 -2.50 1.41
C LEU A 182 -4.09 -2.88 1.26
N PHE A 183 -4.50 -4.08 1.66
CA PHE A 183 -5.85 -4.58 1.45
C PHE A 183 -6.86 -4.05 2.49
N SER A 184 -6.37 -3.55 3.62
CA SER A 184 -7.19 -3.05 4.73
C SER A 184 -7.23 -1.52 4.82
N LEU A 185 -6.12 -0.85 4.51
CA LEU A 185 -5.93 0.57 4.75
C LEU A 185 -6.70 1.42 3.72
N GLU A 186 -7.35 2.49 4.17
CA GLU A 186 -7.86 3.53 3.29
C GLU A 186 -6.72 4.42 2.81
N ILE A 187 -6.52 4.53 1.50
CA ILE A 187 -5.43 5.33 0.91
C ILE A 187 -6.02 6.31 -0.09
N ASP A 188 -5.87 7.59 0.18
CA ASP A 188 -6.27 8.64 -0.74
C ASP A 188 -5.04 9.25 -1.42
N ARG A 189 -5.19 9.58 -2.70
CA ARG A 189 -4.16 10.24 -3.50
C ARG A 189 -4.61 11.62 -3.90
N VAL A 190 -3.73 12.59 -3.68
CA VAL A 190 -3.91 13.99 -4.09
C VAL A 190 -2.84 14.34 -5.11
N PRO A 191 -3.14 15.15 -6.15
CA PRO A 191 -2.09 15.71 -7.00
C PRO A 191 -1.01 16.38 -6.15
N MET A 192 0.26 16.15 -6.50
CA MET A 192 1.41 16.66 -5.73
C MET A 192 1.30 18.19 -5.52
N ASP A 193 0.94 18.93 -6.56
CA ASP A 193 0.80 20.38 -6.50
C ASP A 193 -0.37 20.84 -5.61
N SER A 194 -1.35 19.98 -5.37
CA SER A 194 -2.52 20.23 -4.52
C SER A 194 -2.36 19.75 -3.08
N LEU A 195 -1.29 19.03 -2.76
CA LEU A 195 -1.05 18.51 -1.41
C LEU A 195 -0.98 19.60 -0.34
N PRO A 196 -0.33 20.78 -0.57
CA PRO A 196 -0.35 21.88 0.39
C PRO A 196 -1.77 22.38 0.69
N ASP A 197 -2.65 22.46 -0.31
CA ASP A 197 -4.03 22.91 -0.14
C ASP A 197 -4.86 21.88 0.63
N ALA A 198 -4.67 20.59 0.35
CA ALA A 198 -5.27 19.50 1.14
C ALA A 198 -4.87 19.58 2.62
N ILE A 199 -3.58 19.87 2.91
CA ILE A 199 -3.09 20.05 4.28
C ILE A 199 -3.75 21.29 4.94
N ARG A 200 -3.90 22.40 4.23
CA ARG A 200 -4.62 23.59 4.73
C ARG A 200 -6.08 23.27 5.04
N ALA A 201 -6.75 22.50 4.17
CA ALA A 201 -8.13 22.05 4.39
C ALA A 201 -8.26 21.18 5.65
N LEU A 202 -7.35 20.23 5.87
CA LEU A 202 -7.29 19.42 7.10
C LEU A 202 -7.11 20.30 8.34
N ARG A 203 -6.26 21.32 8.28
CA ARG A 203 -6.03 22.24 9.40
C ARG A 203 -7.25 23.13 9.66
N SER A 204 -7.91 23.61 8.61
CA SER A 204 -9.17 24.36 8.73
C SER A 204 -10.27 23.52 9.39
N GLY A 205 -10.26 22.19 9.15
CA GLY A 205 -11.10 21.21 9.83
C GLY A 205 -10.66 20.89 11.28
N GLY A 206 -9.71 21.64 11.86
CA GLY A 206 -9.32 21.56 13.28
C GLY A 206 -8.17 20.58 13.61
N ARG A 207 -7.55 19.93 12.62
CA ARG A 207 -6.38 19.05 12.84
C ARG A 207 -5.10 19.87 13.03
N CYS A 208 -4.20 19.46 13.93
CA CYS A 208 -2.82 19.86 13.86
C CYS A 208 -2.09 18.92 12.88
N VAL A 209 -1.37 19.53 11.93
CA VAL A 209 -0.56 18.80 10.96
C VAL A 209 0.90 19.20 11.17
N TYR A 210 1.75 18.22 11.41
CA TYR A 210 3.16 18.42 11.72
C TYR A 210 4.04 17.97 10.56
N ALA A 211 4.84 18.89 10.01
CA ALA A 211 5.89 18.54 9.07
C ALA A 211 7.06 17.87 9.81
N THR A 212 7.47 16.67 9.39
CA THR A 212 8.70 16.06 9.90
C THR A 212 9.91 16.66 9.19
N ALA A 213 10.41 17.76 9.71
CA ALA A 213 11.49 18.53 9.09
C ALA A 213 12.43 19.12 10.13
N LEU A 214 13.71 19.23 9.76
CA LEU A 214 14.69 20.00 10.50
C LEU A 214 14.40 21.49 10.33
N HIS A 215 13.77 22.10 11.32
CA HIS A 215 13.43 23.50 11.33
C HIS A 215 13.74 24.14 12.69
N ALA A 216 14.13 25.40 12.74
CA ALA A 216 14.51 26.08 13.97
C ALA A 216 13.40 26.08 15.06
N SER A 217 12.14 26.05 14.64
CA SER A 217 10.98 25.98 15.54
C SER A 217 10.41 24.57 15.68
N ALA A 218 11.13 23.51 15.28
CA ALA A 218 10.62 22.16 15.36
C ALA A 218 10.54 21.69 16.82
N GLU A 219 9.41 21.12 17.18
CA GLU A 219 9.17 20.56 18.49
C GLU A 219 9.59 19.08 18.52
N ARG A 220 10.10 18.59 19.65
CA ARG A 220 10.45 17.18 19.80
C ARG A 220 9.20 16.32 19.82
N ILE A 221 9.16 15.27 19.01
CA ILE A 221 7.97 14.43 18.84
C ILE A 221 7.43 13.88 20.17
N GLY A 222 8.29 13.44 21.09
CA GLY A 222 7.90 12.92 22.40
C GLY A 222 7.37 13.96 23.38
N GLU A 223 7.51 15.25 23.09
CA GLU A 223 7.03 16.38 23.92
C GLU A 223 5.69 16.95 23.40
N LEU A 224 5.25 16.50 22.22
CA LEU A 224 3.99 16.95 21.62
C LEU A 224 2.78 16.45 22.39
N LYS A 225 1.83 17.33 22.64
CA LYS A 225 0.50 16.98 23.16
C LYS A 225 -0.44 16.68 21.99
N LEU A 226 -0.28 15.50 21.40
CA LEU A 226 -1.08 15.07 20.26
C LEU A 226 -2.51 14.71 20.68
N ARG A 227 -3.46 15.09 19.86
CA ARG A 227 -4.85 14.64 19.93
C ARG A 227 -5.05 13.54 18.86
N ARG A 228 -5.98 12.64 19.07
CA ARG A 228 -6.22 11.49 18.16
C ARG A 228 -6.41 11.86 16.67
N GLY A 229 -6.81 13.05 16.36
CA GLY A 229 -6.99 13.52 14.98
C GLY A 229 -5.78 14.25 14.40
N ASP A 230 -4.75 14.51 15.18
CA ASP A 230 -3.55 15.18 14.70
C ASP A 230 -2.73 14.23 13.82
N CYS A 231 -1.95 14.73 12.89
CA CYS A 231 -1.21 13.91 11.92
C CYS A 231 0.16 14.47 11.58
N PHE A 232 1.02 13.59 11.08
CA PHE A 232 2.36 13.95 10.58
C PHE A 232 2.41 13.84 9.06
N VAL A 233 3.31 14.62 8.47
CA VAL A 233 3.69 14.52 7.06
C VAL A 233 5.11 13.98 6.97
N ILE A 234 5.29 12.88 6.25
CA ILE A 234 6.59 12.27 5.95
C ILE A 234 6.99 12.63 4.53
N GLY A 235 8.23 13.06 4.36
CA GLY A 235 8.75 13.49 3.08
C GLY A 235 9.58 12.44 2.34
N ASN A 236 10.03 12.84 1.15
CA ASN A 236 10.91 12.08 0.28
C ASN A 236 12.25 11.74 0.96
N GLU A 237 12.81 10.59 0.62
CA GLU A 237 14.05 10.07 1.22
C GLU A 237 15.28 10.93 0.94
N GLY A 238 15.33 11.60 -0.21
CA GLY A 238 16.49 12.40 -0.63
C GLY A 238 16.37 13.89 -0.33
N HIS A 239 15.17 14.43 -0.42
CA HIS A 239 14.94 15.87 -0.36
C HIS A 239 14.09 16.31 0.84
N GLY A 240 13.55 15.36 1.60
CA GLY A 240 12.61 15.65 2.68
C GLY A 240 11.29 16.19 2.16
N LEU A 241 10.66 17.06 2.93
CA LEU A 241 9.42 17.73 2.57
C LEU A 241 9.69 18.99 1.73
N SER A 242 8.80 19.28 0.79
CA SER A 242 8.84 20.51 0.02
C SER A 242 8.54 21.73 0.93
N LYS A 243 9.09 22.90 0.56
CA LYS A 243 8.85 24.14 1.30
C LYS A 243 7.36 24.47 1.40
N ALA A 244 6.61 24.27 0.32
CA ALA A 244 5.17 24.53 0.27
C ALA A 244 4.39 23.65 1.26
N VAL A 245 4.78 22.37 1.42
CA VAL A 245 4.17 21.45 2.39
C VAL A 245 4.54 21.85 3.82
N ILE A 246 5.80 22.20 4.10
CA ILE A 246 6.23 22.66 5.43
C ILE A 246 5.43 23.91 5.85
N GLU A 247 5.30 24.90 4.96
CA GLU A 247 4.51 26.12 5.20
C GLU A 247 3.02 25.80 5.41
N ALA A 248 2.46 24.86 4.63
CA ALA A 248 1.07 24.44 4.77
C ALA A 248 0.80 23.75 6.12
N CYS A 249 1.73 22.98 6.66
CA CYS A 249 1.62 22.33 7.97
C CYS A 249 1.57 23.36 9.11
N GLY A 250 2.31 24.46 9.01
CA GLY A 250 2.38 25.52 10.03
C GLY A 250 3.06 25.12 11.33
N ARG A 251 3.37 23.86 11.57
CA ARG A 251 4.13 23.32 12.70
C ARG A 251 5.12 22.27 12.20
N CYS A 252 6.27 22.19 12.84
CA CYS A 252 7.29 21.20 12.53
C CYS A 252 7.54 20.31 13.75
N ALA A 253 7.79 19.03 13.51
CA ALA A 253 8.19 18.07 14.52
C ALA A 253 9.52 17.43 14.13
N ILE A 254 10.35 17.13 15.13
CA ILE A 254 11.64 16.47 14.95
C ILE A 254 11.69 15.20 15.79
N ILE A 255 12.18 14.12 15.19
CA ILE A 255 12.61 12.93 15.92
C ILE A 255 14.04 13.20 16.41
N PRO A 256 14.28 13.27 17.73
CA PRO A 256 15.61 13.54 18.24
C PRO A 256 16.60 12.43 17.81
N MET A 257 17.72 12.84 17.27
CA MET A 257 18.79 11.94 16.84
C MET A 257 20.12 12.34 17.51
N THR A 258 21.08 11.43 17.52
CA THR A 258 22.45 11.69 18.00
C THR A 258 23.18 12.59 17.02
N GLU A 259 24.16 13.36 17.50
CA GLU A 259 25.04 14.17 16.66
C GLU A 259 25.72 13.30 15.59
N GLY A 260 25.77 13.80 14.35
CA GLY A 260 26.33 13.09 13.20
C GLY A 260 25.34 12.24 12.40
N SER A 261 24.10 12.10 12.85
CA SER A 261 23.02 11.45 12.09
C SER A 261 22.22 12.50 11.33
N GLU A 262 22.19 12.42 10.00
CA GLU A 262 21.49 13.44 9.18
C GLU A 262 19.99 13.16 9.05
N SER A 263 19.60 11.90 8.95
CA SER A 263 18.19 11.49 8.77
C SER A 263 17.95 10.02 9.13
N LEU A 264 16.68 9.67 9.33
CA LEU A 264 16.20 8.29 9.38
C LEU A 264 15.64 7.88 8.02
N ASN A 265 15.65 6.57 7.77
CA ASN A 265 14.85 6.02 6.67
C ASN A 265 13.40 6.48 6.79
N ALA A 266 12.76 6.86 5.67
CA ALA A 266 11.41 7.43 5.67
C ALA A 266 10.37 6.50 6.31
N ALA A 267 10.47 5.18 6.10
CA ALA A 267 9.56 4.22 6.70
C ALA A 267 9.79 4.08 8.22
N ALA A 268 11.03 4.19 8.69
CA ALA A 268 11.34 4.21 10.11
C ALA A 268 10.80 5.47 10.80
N ALA A 269 10.99 6.64 10.18
CA ALA A 269 10.42 7.89 10.65
C ALA A 269 8.89 7.82 10.70
N ALA A 270 8.26 7.29 9.65
CA ALA A 270 6.82 7.07 9.61
C ALA A 270 6.33 6.19 10.77
N ALA A 271 7.00 5.06 11.04
CA ALA A 271 6.61 4.15 12.12
C ALA A 271 6.66 4.84 13.50
N ILE A 272 7.66 5.68 13.77
CA ILE A 272 7.75 6.47 15.01
C ILE A 272 6.60 7.47 15.08
N CYS A 273 6.33 8.21 14.02
CA CYS A 273 5.24 9.18 13.97
C CYS A 273 3.86 8.52 14.15
N ILE A 274 3.64 7.38 13.50
CA ILE A 274 2.40 6.61 13.66
C ILE A 274 2.23 6.18 15.12
N TRP A 275 3.27 5.61 15.72
CA TRP A 275 3.23 5.19 17.13
C TRP A 275 2.87 6.34 18.05
N GLU A 276 3.47 7.52 17.88
CA GLU A 276 3.15 8.71 18.67
C GLU A 276 1.69 9.18 18.49
N THR A 277 1.12 8.97 17.30
CA THR A 277 -0.27 9.36 17.01
C THR A 277 -1.30 8.44 17.65
N VAL A 278 -0.98 7.14 17.83
CA VAL A 278 -1.96 6.12 18.25
C VAL A 278 -1.81 5.67 19.70
N ARG A 279 -0.69 5.98 20.38
CA ARG A 279 -0.43 5.62 21.77
C ARG A 279 -1.27 6.37 22.81
#